data_541d17bd385575a7d8345169bb9b3bf3
#
_entry.id   541d17bd385575a7d8345169bb9b3bf3
#
_cell.length_a   1.000
_cell.length_b   1.000
_cell.length_c   1.000
_cell.angle_alpha   90.00
_cell.angle_beta   90.00
_cell.angle_gamma   90.00
#
_symmetry.space_group_name_H-M   'P 1'
#
loop_
_entity.id
_entity.type
_entity.pdbx_description
1 polymer ?
#
loop_
_entity_poly.entity_id
_entity_poly.type
_entity_poly.pdbx_seq_one_letter_code
_entity_poly.pdbx_strand_id
1 'polypeptide(L)'
;MKLILKYLLKYKKLLVLNVISVFGFALVELGLPTIIANMIDIGVATEDKGYLYMMWGVAIAISIAGVLGTILLGYCCAKISTSITRDIRNDIFTKVQDFSPSEFNKFGISSLITRTNNDAFQIQLFVNVILRTALL
;
A
#
# COMPACT_ATOMS: atom_id res chain seq x y z
N MET A 1 11.59 11.96 -8.36
CA MET A 1 10.30 11.41 -8.78
C MET A 1 10.40 10.50 -10.01
N LYS A 2 11.05 10.87 -11.13
CA LYS A 2 11.18 10.01 -12.34
C LYS A 2 11.80 8.62 -12.04
N LEU A 3 12.77 8.54 -11.12
CA LEU A 3 13.42 7.29 -10.74
C LEU A 3 12.45 6.31 -10.06
N ILE A 4 11.71 6.78 -9.07
CA ILE A 4 10.73 5.96 -8.32
C ILE A 4 9.62 5.48 -9.26
N LEU A 5 9.16 6.33 -10.18
CA LEU A 5 8.14 5.99 -11.17
C LEU A 5 8.62 4.86 -12.11
N LYS A 6 9.90 4.88 -12.51
CA LYS A 6 10.51 3.80 -13.33
C LYS A 6 10.46 2.45 -12.62
N TYR A 7 10.78 2.42 -11.32
CA TYR A 7 10.71 1.18 -10.53
C TYR A 7 9.27 0.75 -10.24
N LEU A 8 8.36 1.69 -9.97
CA LEU A 8 6.93 1.40 -9.79
C LEU A 8 6.32 0.72 -11.01
N LEU A 9 6.61 1.23 -12.21
CA LEU A 9 6.10 0.65 -13.46
C LEU A 9 6.59 -0.78 -13.73
N LYS A 10 7.72 -1.19 -13.14
CA LYS A 10 8.20 -2.57 -13.21
C LYS A 10 7.23 -3.54 -12.50
N TYR A 11 6.55 -3.07 -11.45
CA TYR A 11 5.62 -3.86 -10.62
C TYR A 11 4.15 -3.55 -10.91
N LYS A 12 3.81 -3.21 -12.17
CA LYS A 12 2.45 -2.80 -12.59
C LYS A 12 1.33 -3.76 -12.18
N LYS A 13 1.56 -5.09 -12.16
CA LYS A 13 0.56 -6.07 -11.72
C LYS A 13 0.20 -5.89 -10.24
N LEU A 14 1.20 -5.68 -9.38
CA LEU A 14 0.99 -5.41 -7.96
C LEU A 14 0.36 -4.04 -7.72
N LEU A 15 0.68 -3.04 -8.55
CA LEU A 15 0.04 -1.73 -8.52
C LEU A 15 -1.45 -1.82 -8.86
N VAL A 16 -1.82 -2.55 -9.90
CA VAL A 16 -3.24 -2.76 -10.25
C VAL A 16 -3.97 -3.46 -9.10
N LEU A 17 -3.36 -4.50 -8.52
CA LEU A 17 -3.93 -5.20 -7.38
C LEU A 17 -4.06 -4.27 -6.15
N ASN A 18 -3.08 -3.38 -5.92
CA ASN A 18 -3.14 -2.38 -4.87
C ASN A 18 -4.31 -1.42 -5.08
N VAL A 19 -4.51 -0.89 -6.29
CA VAL A 19 -5.63 -0.01 -6.63
C VAL A 19 -6.98 -0.72 -6.40
N ILE A 20 -7.12 -1.98 -6.83
CA ILE A 20 -8.33 -2.77 -6.58
C ILE A 20 -8.60 -2.91 -5.08
N SER A 21 -7.55 -3.16 -4.28
CA SER A 21 -7.67 -3.29 -2.83
C SER A 21 -8.10 -1.99 -2.15
N VAL A 22 -7.62 -0.83 -2.64
CA VAL A 22 -8.06 0.49 -2.16
C VAL A 22 -9.53 0.73 -2.44
N PHE A 23 -10.02 0.40 -3.64
CA PHE A 23 -11.44 0.48 -3.94
C PHE A 23 -12.27 -0.41 -3.03
N GLY A 24 -11.81 -1.64 -2.76
CA GLY A 24 -12.47 -2.54 -1.81
C GLY A 24 -12.54 -1.95 -0.40
N PHE A 25 -11.47 -1.33 0.07
CA PHE A 25 -11.43 -0.64 1.36
C PHE A 25 -12.40 0.56 1.40
N ALA A 26 -12.38 1.42 0.38
CA ALA A 26 -13.26 2.59 0.29
C ALA A 26 -14.75 2.21 0.27
N LEU A 27 -15.11 1.12 -0.42
CA LEU A 27 -16.49 0.60 -0.42
C LEU A 27 -16.96 0.21 0.98
N VAL A 28 -16.09 -0.32 1.81
CA VAL A 28 -16.44 -0.66 3.20
C VAL A 28 -16.55 0.58 4.07
N GLU A 29 -15.60 1.50 3.94
CA GLU A 29 -15.57 2.72 4.74
C GLU A 29 -16.81 3.60 4.51
N LEU A 30 -17.29 3.69 3.26
CA LEU A 30 -18.50 4.43 2.92
C LEU A 30 -19.78 3.58 3.02
N GLY A 31 -19.68 2.28 2.77
CA GLY A 31 -20.82 1.37 2.73
C GLY A 31 -21.40 1.06 4.12
N LEU A 32 -20.55 0.84 5.11
CA LEU A 32 -21.04 0.51 6.47
C LEU A 32 -21.88 1.62 7.10
N PRO A 33 -21.45 2.90 7.11
CA PRO A 33 -22.27 3.98 7.62
C PRO A 33 -23.62 4.11 6.89
N THR A 34 -23.62 3.90 5.57
CA THR A 34 -24.83 3.94 4.75
C THR A 34 -25.81 2.83 5.13
N ILE A 35 -25.30 1.61 5.35
CA ILE A 35 -26.14 0.46 5.78
C ILE A 35 -26.72 0.75 7.16
N ILE A 36 -25.91 1.25 8.10
CA ILE A 36 -26.39 1.60 9.45
C ILE A 36 -27.47 2.67 9.39
N ALA A 37 -27.29 3.72 8.59
CA ALA A 37 -28.30 4.75 8.38
C ALA A 37 -29.62 4.14 7.86
N ASN A 38 -29.58 3.30 6.83
CA ASN A 38 -30.76 2.63 6.29
C ASN A 38 -31.43 1.69 7.30
N MET A 39 -30.64 1.01 8.15
CA MET A 39 -31.19 0.17 9.22
C MET A 39 -32.00 1.01 10.22
N ILE A 40 -31.53 2.22 10.57
CA ILE A 40 -32.22 3.12 11.49
C ILE A 40 -33.43 3.73 10.81
N ASP A 41 -33.25 4.33 9.63
CA ASP A 41 -34.27 5.12 8.94
C ASP A 41 -35.43 4.29 8.42
N ILE A 42 -35.16 3.04 7.99
CA ILE A 42 -36.19 2.15 7.44
C ILE A 42 -36.51 1.03 8.44
N GLY A 43 -35.52 0.25 8.82
CA GLY A 43 -35.73 -0.97 9.60
C GLY A 43 -36.32 -0.71 10.97
N VAL A 44 -35.78 0.28 11.71
CA VAL A 44 -36.28 0.65 13.05
C VAL A 44 -37.58 1.45 12.92
N ALA A 45 -37.66 2.40 11.99
CA ALA A 45 -38.84 3.25 11.83
C ALA A 45 -40.10 2.46 11.40
N THR A 46 -39.93 1.38 10.63
CA THR A 46 -41.04 0.53 10.18
C THR A 46 -41.24 -0.73 11.06
N GLU A 47 -40.42 -0.93 12.08
CA GLU A 47 -40.37 -2.15 12.92
C GLU A 47 -40.22 -3.47 12.10
N ASP A 48 -39.67 -3.38 10.89
CA ASP A 48 -39.49 -4.53 10.00
C ASP A 48 -38.24 -5.35 10.40
N LYS A 49 -38.47 -6.38 11.19
CA LYS A 49 -37.42 -7.31 11.63
C LYS A 49 -36.75 -8.07 10.47
N GLY A 50 -37.51 -8.37 9.39
CA GLY A 50 -36.98 -9.06 8.23
C GLY A 50 -35.94 -8.22 7.50
N TYR A 51 -36.25 -6.95 7.29
CA TYR A 51 -35.32 -5.98 6.72
C TYR A 51 -34.06 -5.81 7.57
N LEU A 52 -34.21 -5.72 8.90
CA LEU A 52 -33.08 -5.60 9.81
C LEU A 52 -32.12 -6.81 9.70
N TYR A 53 -32.66 -8.04 9.73
CA TYR A 53 -31.81 -9.24 9.60
C TYR A 53 -31.09 -9.32 8.25
N MET A 54 -31.76 -8.91 7.16
CA MET A 54 -31.15 -8.85 5.84
C MET A 54 -29.98 -7.84 5.83
N MET A 55 -30.18 -6.64 6.36
CA MET A 55 -29.15 -5.59 6.40
C MET A 55 -27.97 -5.99 7.32
N TRP A 56 -28.21 -6.70 8.41
CA TRP A 56 -27.14 -7.29 9.24
C TRP A 56 -26.28 -8.27 8.44
N GLY A 57 -26.92 -9.16 7.67
CA GLY A 57 -26.20 -10.08 6.80
C GLY A 57 -25.31 -9.36 5.78
N VAL A 58 -25.84 -8.30 5.15
CA VAL A 58 -25.08 -7.47 4.21
C VAL A 58 -23.92 -6.75 4.89
N ALA A 59 -24.15 -6.18 6.08
CA ALA A 59 -23.09 -5.51 6.85
C ALA A 59 -21.95 -6.46 7.22
N ILE A 60 -22.25 -7.67 7.65
CA ILE A 60 -21.25 -8.70 7.96
C ILE A 60 -20.47 -9.09 6.69
N ALA A 61 -21.15 -9.33 5.57
CA ALA A 61 -20.50 -9.70 4.32
C ALA A 61 -19.54 -8.60 3.82
N ILE A 62 -19.96 -7.34 3.87
CA ILE A 62 -19.12 -6.17 3.51
C ILE A 62 -17.95 -6.05 4.47
N SER A 63 -18.16 -6.23 5.77
CA SER A 63 -17.08 -6.18 6.77
C SER A 63 -16.01 -7.24 6.50
N ILE A 64 -16.39 -8.47 6.21
CA ILE A 64 -15.46 -9.55 5.87
C ILE A 64 -14.68 -9.20 4.60
N ALA A 65 -15.36 -8.73 3.55
CA ALA A 65 -14.71 -8.30 2.31
C ALA A 65 -13.71 -7.17 2.56
N GLY A 66 -14.03 -6.22 3.46
CA GLY A 66 -13.15 -5.13 3.85
C GLY A 66 -11.89 -5.57 4.57
N VAL A 67 -12.02 -6.50 5.52
CA VAL A 67 -10.86 -7.07 6.20
C VAL A 67 -9.92 -7.74 5.20
N LEU A 68 -10.44 -8.55 4.28
CA LEU A 68 -9.64 -9.18 3.23
C LEU A 68 -8.98 -8.14 2.32
N GLY A 69 -9.72 -7.09 1.93
CA GLY A 69 -9.19 -5.96 1.15
C GLY A 69 -8.04 -5.24 1.86
N THR A 70 -8.18 -4.96 3.16
CA THR A 70 -7.15 -4.31 3.98
C THR A 70 -5.88 -5.16 4.10
N ILE A 71 -6.01 -6.46 4.31
CA ILE A 71 -4.88 -7.39 4.35
C ILE A 71 -4.16 -7.40 3.01
N LEU A 72 -4.91 -7.49 1.90
CA LEU A 72 -4.35 -7.49 0.56
C LEU A 72 -3.64 -6.17 0.24
N LEU A 73 -4.23 -5.04 0.63
CA LEU A 73 -3.63 -3.71 0.50
C LEU A 73 -2.29 -3.63 1.23
N GLY A 74 -2.25 -4.05 2.50
CA GLY A 74 -1.03 -4.09 3.31
C GLY A 74 0.06 -4.96 2.67
N TYR A 75 -0.31 -6.14 2.19
CA TYR A 75 0.61 -7.04 1.48
C TYR A 75 1.17 -6.39 0.20
N CYS A 76 0.32 -5.80 -0.64
CA CYS A 76 0.75 -5.15 -1.88
C CYS A 76 1.70 -3.97 -1.59
N CYS A 77 1.35 -3.09 -0.64
CA CYS A 77 2.20 -1.96 -0.24
C CYS A 77 3.57 -2.43 0.25
N ALA A 78 3.61 -3.42 1.16
CA ALA A 78 4.85 -3.98 1.68
C ALA A 78 5.69 -4.63 0.58
N LYS A 79 5.07 -5.43 -0.28
CA LYS A 79 5.75 -6.14 -1.37
C LYS A 79 6.35 -5.18 -2.40
N ILE A 80 5.60 -4.16 -2.82
CA ILE A 80 6.06 -3.16 -3.78
C ILE A 80 7.22 -2.36 -3.19
N SER A 81 7.05 -1.78 -1.99
CA SER A 81 8.07 -0.95 -1.37
C SER A 81 9.38 -1.71 -1.12
N THR A 82 9.30 -2.93 -0.60
CA THR A 82 10.48 -3.78 -0.38
C THR A 82 11.16 -4.18 -1.68
N SER A 83 10.38 -4.50 -2.72
CA SER A 83 10.94 -4.88 -4.03
C SER A 83 11.66 -3.72 -4.71
N ILE A 84 11.11 -2.51 -4.64
CA ILE A 84 11.75 -1.29 -5.15
C ILE A 84 13.04 -1.02 -4.40
N THR A 85 13.02 -1.11 -3.06
CA THR A 85 14.20 -0.88 -2.23
C THR A 85 15.31 -1.88 -2.53
N ARG A 86 14.95 -3.15 -2.72
CA ARG A 86 15.91 -4.18 -3.13
C ARG A 86 16.55 -3.85 -4.47
N ASP A 87 15.74 -3.46 -5.46
CA ASP A 87 16.25 -3.13 -6.79
C ASP A 87 17.19 -1.90 -6.73
N ILE A 88 16.82 -0.87 -5.95
CA ILE A 88 17.67 0.31 -5.72
C ILE A 88 18.99 -0.08 -5.06
N ARG A 89 18.96 -0.92 -4.02
CA ARG A 89 20.18 -1.39 -3.34
C ARG A 89 21.10 -2.17 -4.28
N ASN A 90 20.52 -3.03 -5.11
CA ASN A 90 21.28 -3.79 -6.10
C ASN A 90 21.93 -2.87 -7.14
N ASP A 91 21.20 -1.86 -7.63
CA ASP A 91 21.74 -0.90 -8.60
C ASP A 91 22.85 -0.04 -8.00
N ILE A 92 22.72 0.39 -6.72
CA ILE A 92 23.79 1.10 -6.00
C ILE A 92 25.00 0.18 -5.85
N PHE A 93 24.80 -1.04 -5.37
CA PHE A 93 25.88 -2.00 -5.14
C PHE A 93 26.65 -2.30 -6.41
N THR A 94 25.97 -2.58 -7.52
CA THR A 94 26.60 -2.81 -8.82
C THR A 94 27.40 -1.59 -9.25
N LYS A 95 26.86 -0.39 -9.10
CA LYS A 95 27.54 0.84 -9.47
C LYS A 95 28.78 1.14 -8.61
N VAL A 96 28.73 0.80 -7.33
CA VAL A 96 29.86 0.95 -6.40
C VAL A 96 31.00 -0.04 -6.73
N GLN A 97 30.67 -1.23 -7.23
CA GLN A 97 31.69 -2.19 -7.66
C GLN A 97 32.51 -1.71 -8.88
N ASP A 98 31.92 -0.85 -9.70
CA ASP A 98 32.60 -0.27 -10.87
C ASP A 98 33.48 0.96 -10.50
N PHE A 99 33.52 1.37 -9.23
CA PHE A 99 34.29 2.52 -8.79
C PHE A 99 35.79 2.23 -8.80
N SER A 100 36.56 3.20 -9.29
CA SER A 100 38.01 3.22 -9.17
C SER A 100 38.44 3.47 -7.71
N PRO A 101 39.67 3.08 -7.31
CA PRO A 101 40.19 3.37 -5.98
C PRO A 101 40.17 4.87 -5.60
N SER A 102 40.33 5.75 -6.58
CA SER A 102 40.25 7.21 -6.39
C SER A 102 38.84 7.68 -6.06
N GLU A 103 37.82 7.08 -6.67
CA GLU A 103 36.42 7.39 -6.41
C GLU A 103 35.99 6.89 -5.01
N PHE A 104 36.44 5.68 -4.61
CA PHE A 104 36.21 5.18 -3.26
C PHE A 104 36.76 6.12 -2.19
N ASN A 105 37.98 6.63 -2.40
CA ASN A 105 38.60 7.58 -1.47
C ASN A 105 37.86 8.94 -1.42
N LYS A 106 37.27 9.37 -2.54
CA LYS A 106 36.48 10.60 -2.65
C LYS A 106 35.16 10.55 -1.92
N PHE A 107 34.43 9.43 -2.02
CA PHE A 107 33.12 9.29 -1.39
C PHE A 107 33.18 8.80 0.06
N GLY A 108 34.21 8.05 0.42
CA GLY A 108 34.36 7.39 1.71
C GLY A 108 33.48 6.16 1.90
N ILE A 109 34.01 5.08 2.41
CA ILE A 109 33.32 3.79 2.58
C ILE A 109 32.10 3.93 3.50
N SER A 110 32.23 4.67 4.61
CA SER A 110 31.15 4.90 5.58
C SER A 110 29.96 5.63 4.95
N SER A 111 30.23 6.61 4.07
CA SER A 111 29.18 7.35 3.35
C SER A 111 28.43 6.44 2.37
N LEU A 112 29.13 5.57 1.65
CA LEU A 112 28.52 4.61 0.70
C LEU A 112 27.64 3.59 1.43
N ILE A 113 28.09 3.08 2.58
CA ILE A 113 27.30 2.17 3.42
C ILE A 113 26.03 2.85 3.93
N THR A 114 26.15 4.08 4.43
CA THR A 114 25.00 4.86 4.93
C THR A 114 23.97 5.10 3.83
N ARG A 115 24.39 5.51 2.64
CA ARG A 115 23.51 5.73 1.50
C ARG A 115 22.81 4.44 1.04
N THR A 116 23.54 3.34 0.99
CA THR A 116 22.99 2.05 0.56
C THR A 116 21.96 1.50 1.53
N ASN A 117 22.14 1.73 2.84
CA ASN A 117 21.23 1.19 3.85
C ASN A 117 20.19 2.20 4.29
N ASN A 118 20.60 3.37 4.78
CA ASN A 118 19.71 4.33 5.42
C ASN A 118 18.86 5.08 4.41
N ASP A 119 19.47 5.61 3.34
CA ASP A 119 18.73 6.37 2.32
C ASP A 119 17.76 5.45 1.55
N ALA A 120 18.18 4.20 1.25
CA ALA A 120 17.30 3.22 0.63
C ALA A 120 16.12 2.84 1.54
N PHE A 121 16.33 2.79 2.87
CA PHE A 121 15.25 2.56 3.84
C PHE A 121 14.27 3.73 3.89
N GLN A 122 14.76 4.98 3.85
CA GLN A 122 13.91 6.17 3.78
C GLN A 122 13.03 6.16 2.51
N ILE A 123 13.60 5.75 1.37
CA ILE A 123 12.83 5.57 0.13
C ILE A 123 11.75 4.51 0.30
N GLN A 124 12.05 3.40 0.98
CA GLN A 124 11.06 2.35 1.28
C GLN A 124 9.88 2.90 2.07
N LEU A 125 10.14 3.64 3.15
CA LEU A 125 9.09 4.25 3.97
C LEU A 125 8.26 5.24 3.15
N PHE A 126 8.90 6.09 2.37
CA PHE A 126 8.22 7.07 1.52
C PHE A 126 7.31 6.40 0.49
N VAL A 127 7.80 5.38 -0.22
CA VAL A 127 6.99 4.62 -1.19
C VAL A 127 5.82 3.91 -0.51
N ASN A 128 6.04 3.32 0.67
CA ASN A 128 4.98 2.65 1.43
C ASN A 128 3.86 3.63 1.82
N VAL A 129 4.24 4.80 2.35
CA VAL A 129 3.28 5.86 2.73
C VAL A 129 2.50 6.35 1.50
N ILE A 130 3.18 6.63 0.39
CA ILE A 130 2.50 7.06 -0.85
C ILE A 130 1.49 6.02 -1.32
N LEU A 131 1.89 4.75 -1.40
CA LEU A 131 1.01 3.68 -1.87
C LEU A 131 -0.21 3.45 -0.96
N ARG A 132 -0.08 3.79 0.32
CA ARG A 132 -1.15 3.66 1.29
C ARG A 132 -2.04 4.90 1.35
N THR A 133 -1.46 6.11 1.29
CA THR A 133 -2.18 7.36 1.57
C THR A 133 -2.62 8.11 0.31
N ALA A 134 -1.85 8.06 -0.79
CA ALA A 134 -2.20 8.77 -2.02
C ALA A 134 -3.28 8.06 -2.86
N LEU A 135 -3.66 6.84 -2.48
CA LEU A 135 -4.73 6.07 -3.12
C LEU A 135 -5.98 5.98 -2.22
N LEU A 136 -5.93 6.46 -1.00
CA LEU A 136 -7.06 6.70 -0.09
C LEU A 136 -7.55 8.14 -0.23
#